data_d8bf0bc707cf4e2b6593d0aed65e9e42
#
_entry.id   d8bf0bc707cf4e2b6593d0aed65e9e42
#
_cell.length_a   1.000
_cell.length_b   1.000
_cell.length_c   1.000
_cell.angle_alpha   90.00
_cell.angle_beta   90.00
_cell.angle_gamma   90.00
#
_symmetry.space_group_name_H-M   'P 1'
#
loop_
_entity.id
_entity.type
_entity.pdbx_description
1 polymer ?
#
loop_
_entity_poly.entity_id
_entity_poly.type
_entity_poly.pdbx_seq_one_letter_code
_entity_poly.pdbx_strand_id
1 'polypeptide(L)'
;MKQHRIIRFSGLCLLLGVLFGLAACNDWTEMEAVDNNVKKPWEQDPALWAEYTAALRDYKKSEHFIVYARLHNSPEPAASEKDFMRCLPDSLDIVALTNADNFSRYDAEDMAVMREKGTKVLWQVDYAGRAAEFADAAKLGAWLDRVVSSVA
;
A
#
# COMPACT_ATOMS: atom_id res chain seq x y z
N MET A 1 -20.03 -16.97 -72.33
CA MET A 1 -20.91 -16.31 -71.33
C MET A 1 -20.80 -16.89 -69.90
N LYS A 2 -20.18 -18.07 -69.65
CA LYS A 2 -20.02 -18.63 -68.29
C LYS A 2 -18.87 -18.00 -67.46
N GLN A 3 -17.78 -17.58 -68.08
CA GLN A 3 -16.61 -17.03 -67.38
C GLN A 3 -16.86 -15.68 -66.65
N HIS A 4 -17.64 -14.78 -67.24
CA HIS A 4 -17.97 -13.48 -66.61
C HIS A 4 -18.87 -13.58 -65.37
N ARG A 5 -19.65 -14.65 -65.22
CA ARG A 5 -20.48 -14.89 -64.01
C ARG A 5 -19.63 -15.33 -62.81
N ILE A 6 -18.60 -16.17 -63.05
CA ILE A 6 -17.73 -16.69 -61.97
C ILE A 6 -16.88 -15.56 -61.37
N ILE A 7 -16.35 -14.67 -62.24
CA ILE A 7 -15.52 -13.53 -61.78
C ILE A 7 -16.36 -12.54 -60.96
N ARG A 8 -17.62 -12.31 -61.32
CA ARG A 8 -18.52 -11.44 -60.55
C ARG A 8 -18.92 -12.02 -59.19
N PHE A 9 -19.12 -13.34 -59.12
CA PHE A 9 -19.42 -14.02 -57.84
C PHE A 9 -18.20 -14.07 -56.93
N SER A 10 -17.00 -14.32 -57.44
CA SER A 10 -15.77 -14.28 -56.67
C SER A 10 -15.46 -12.90 -56.12
N GLY A 11 -15.65 -11.84 -56.91
CA GLY A 11 -15.46 -10.47 -56.44
C GLY A 11 -16.44 -10.06 -55.34
N LEU A 12 -17.71 -10.48 -55.45
CA LEU A 12 -18.74 -10.17 -54.48
C LEU A 12 -18.49 -10.88 -53.13
N CYS A 13 -18.01 -12.15 -53.13
CA CYS A 13 -17.64 -12.85 -51.93
C CYS A 13 -16.40 -12.25 -51.24
N LEU A 14 -15.42 -11.77 -52.03
CA LEU A 14 -14.25 -11.09 -51.46
C LEU A 14 -14.62 -9.74 -50.83
N LEU A 15 -15.52 -8.98 -51.44
CA LEU A 15 -15.99 -7.72 -50.91
C LEU A 15 -16.83 -7.89 -49.62
N LEU A 16 -17.67 -8.92 -49.55
CA LEU A 16 -18.41 -9.28 -48.37
C LEU A 16 -17.48 -9.76 -47.23
N GLY A 17 -16.44 -10.55 -47.52
CA GLY A 17 -15.46 -11.01 -46.55
C GLY A 17 -14.67 -9.85 -45.92
N VAL A 18 -14.31 -8.84 -46.70
CA VAL A 18 -13.63 -7.62 -46.19
C VAL A 18 -14.58 -6.77 -45.32
N LEU A 19 -15.84 -6.64 -45.69
CA LEU A 19 -16.83 -5.92 -44.89
C LEU A 19 -17.13 -6.56 -43.55
N PHE A 20 -17.20 -7.88 -43.49
CA PHE A 20 -17.38 -8.61 -42.23
C PHE A 20 -16.11 -8.62 -41.37
N GLY A 21 -14.92 -8.60 -41.97
CA GLY A 21 -13.64 -8.54 -41.25
C GLY A 21 -13.40 -7.21 -40.54
N LEU A 22 -13.96 -6.12 -41.08
CA LEU A 22 -13.81 -4.79 -40.46
C LEU A 22 -14.80 -4.54 -39.29
N ALA A 23 -15.89 -5.30 -39.21
CA ALA A 23 -16.86 -5.20 -38.14
C ALA A 23 -16.44 -5.99 -36.86
N ALA A 24 -15.50 -6.93 -36.98
CA ALA A 24 -15.10 -7.79 -35.87
C ALA A 24 -14.05 -7.14 -34.91
N CYS A 25 -13.52 -5.97 -35.25
CA CYS A 25 -12.46 -5.34 -34.45
C CYS A 25 -12.95 -4.20 -33.55
N ASN A 26 -14.26 -3.96 -33.45
CA ASN A 26 -14.75 -2.81 -32.68
C ASN A 26 -14.85 -3.04 -31.17
N ASP A 27 -14.79 -4.30 -30.75
CA ASP A 27 -14.92 -4.66 -29.32
C ASP A 27 -13.60 -4.68 -28.56
N TRP A 28 -12.45 -4.48 -29.24
CA TRP A 28 -11.14 -4.63 -28.62
C TRP A 28 -10.46 -3.29 -28.26
N THR A 29 -11.08 -2.17 -28.53
CA THR A 29 -10.47 -0.85 -28.30
C THR A 29 -11.16 -0.03 -27.22
N GLU A 30 -12.27 -0.46 -26.66
CA GLU A 30 -12.82 0.14 -25.48
C GLU A 30 -12.24 -0.59 -24.25
N MET A 31 -11.16 -0.04 -23.72
CA MET A 31 -10.81 -0.34 -22.32
C MET A 31 -11.94 0.22 -21.47
N GLU A 32 -12.91 -0.64 -21.11
CA GLU A 32 -13.81 -0.32 -20.02
C GLU A 32 -12.92 0.06 -18.84
N ALA A 33 -13.03 1.29 -18.39
CA ALA A 33 -12.46 1.70 -17.12
C ALA A 33 -13.20 0.90 -16.05
N VAL A 34 -12.68 -0.30 -15.74
CA VAL A 34 -13.13 -1.06 -14.57
C VAL A 34 -12.78 -0.17 -13.39
N ASP A 35 -13.80 0.44 -12.79
CA ASP A 35 -13.66 1.14 -11.53
C ASP A 35 -13.30 0.08 -10.47
N ASN A 36 -12.01 -0.23 -10.40
CA ASN A 36 -11.45 -1.05 -9.37
C ASN A 36 -11.47 -0.22 -8.08
N ASN A 37 -12.65 -0.09 -7.49
CA ASN A 37 -12.81 0.42 -6.14
C ASN A 37 -12.17 -0.58 -5.17
N VAL A 38 -10.84 -0.61 -5.19
CA VAL A 38 -10.02 -1.46 -4.33
C VAL A 38 -10.13 -0.91 -2.92
N LYS A 39 -11.08 -1.45 -2.18
CA LYS A 39 -11.22 -1.17 -0.76
C LYS A 39 -10.01 -1.71 -0.01
N LYS A 40 -9.56 -0.96 0.98
CA LYS A 40 -8.53 -1.43 1.92
C LYS A 40 -9.04 -2.66 2.67
N PRO A 41 -8.17 -3.57 3.14
CA PRO A 41 -8.59 -4.81 3.79
C PRO A 41 -9.62 -4.61 4.92
N TRP A 42 -9.43 -3.58 5.74
CA TRP A 42 -10.33 -3.25 6.84
C TRP A 42 -11.67 -2.61 6.41
N GLU A 43 -11.77 -2.17 5.16
CA GLU A 43 -12.99 -1.59 4.58
C GLU A 43 -13.82 -2.64 3.82
N GLN A 44 -13.21 -3.76 3.43
CA GLN A 44 -13.88 -4.81 2.66
C GLN A 44 -14.86 -5.59 3.53
N ASP A 45 -14.38 -6.09 4.67
CA ASP A 45 -15.17 -6.81 5.67
C ASP A 45 -14.65 -6.45 7.08
N PRO A 46 -15.27 -5.47 7.75
CA PRO A 46 -14.84 -5.04 9.07
C PRO A 46 -14.91 -6.14 10.14
N ALA A 47 -15.85 -7.08 10.02
CA ALA A 47 -15.98 -8.16 10.98
C ALA A 47 -14.83 -9.18 10.84
N LEU A 48 -14.53 -9.56 9.60
CA LEU A 48 -13.40 -10.44 9.30
C LEU A 48 -12.08 -9.78 9.68
N TRP A 49 -11.93 -8.48 9.43
CA TRP A 49 -10.75 -7.73 9.83
C TRP A 49 -10.56 -7.71 11.34
N ALA A 50 -11.63 -7.50 12.12
CA ALA A 50 -11.57 -7.51 13.57
C ALA A 50 -11.20 -8.90 14.13
N GLU A 51 -11.73 -9.98 13.57
CA GLU A 51 -11.37 -11.36 13.93
C GLU A 51 -9.91 -11.64 13.61
N TYR A 52 -9.46 -11.32 12.41
CA TYR A 52 -8.09 -11.48 11.96
C TYR A 52 -7.09 -10.76 12.87
N THR A 53 -7.33 -9.47 13.14
CA THR A 53 -6.43 -8.67 13.97
C THR A 53 -6.45 -9.10 15.44
N ALA A 54 -7.58 -9.66 15.93
CA ALA A 54 -7.63 -10.26 17.25
C ALA A 54 -6.72 -11.51 17.34
N ALA A 55 -6.85 -12.42 16.37
CA ALA A 55 -6.00 -13.61 16.29
C ALA A 55 -4.52 -13.25 16.16
N LEU A 56 -4.20 -12.22 15.38
CA LEU A 56 -2.84 -11.71 15.22
C LEU A 56 -2.26 -11.14 16.53
N ARG A 57 -3.05 -10.39 17.29
CA ARG A 57 -2.64 -9.88 18.61
C ARG A 57 -2.42 -11.01 19.62
N ASP A 58 -3.23 -12.07 19.56
CA ASP A 58 -3.07 -13.22 20.44
C ASP A 58 -1.82 -14.02 20.07
N TYR A 59 -1.53 -14.20 18.78
CA TYR A 59 -0.26 -14.76 18.33
C TYR A 59 0.92 -13.95 18.87
N LYS A 60 0.92 -12.63 18.77
CA LYS A 60 2.01 -11.75 19.23
C LYS A 60 2.18 -11.71 20.74
N LYS A 61 1.19 -12.16 21.52
CA LYS A 61 1.31 -12.35 22.99
C LYS A 61 1.83 -13.73 23.36
N SER A 62 1.76 -14.70 22.46
CA SER A 62 2.25 -16.05 22.70
C SER A 62 3.78 -16.09 22.67
N GLU A 63 4.35 -17.20 23.14
CA GLU A 63 5.80 -17.43 23.03
C GLU A 63 6.17 -17.71 21.56
N HIS A 64 6.97 -16.83 20.96
CA HIS A 64 7.46 -16.93 19.59
C HIS A 64 8.74 -16.11 19.39
N PHE A 65 9.39 -16.28 18.25
CA PHE A 65 10.54 -15.45 17.88
C PHE A 65 10.08 -14.03 17.52
N ILE A 66 10.66 -13.04 18.22
CA ILE A 66 10.37 -11.62 17.93
C ILE A 66 10.93 -11.23 16.57
N VAL A 67 10.06 -10.74 15.69
CA VAL A 67 10.42 -10.23 14.38
C VAL A 67 10.46 -8.70 14.40
N TYR A 68 11.61 -8.16 14.05
CA TYR A 68 11.90 -6.73 14.09
C TYR A 68 12.27 -6.19 12.72
N ALA A 69 11.74 -5.02 12.36
CA ALA A 69 12.11 -4.30 11.15
C ALA A 69 12.44 -2.83 11.44
N ARG A 70 13.22 -2.22 10.55
CA ARG A 70 13.49 -0.78 10.54
C ARG A 70 12.88 -0.18 9.28
N LEU A 71 12.16 0.93 9.43
CA LEU A 71 11.59 1.70 8.34
C LEU A 71 12.08 3.14 8.44
N HIS A 72 12.47 3.72 7.30
CA HIS A 72 12.93 5.10 7.24
C HIS A 72 11.77 6.08 7.04
N ASN A 73 10.73 5.96 7.86
CA ASN A 73 9.50 6.75 7.79
C ASN A 73 8.86 6.81 6.38
N SER A 74 7.60 7.14 6.33
CA SER A 74 6.90 7.33 5.04
C SER A 74 7.30 8.67 4.42
N PRO A 75 7.76 8.72 3.16
CA PRO A 75 8.05 9.99 2.49
C PRO A 75 6.77 10.77 2.18
N GLU A 76 6.88 12.08 2.01
CA GLU A 76 5.82 12.94 1.51
C GLU A 76 6.26 13.65 0.22
N PRO A 77 5.60 13.35 -0.92
CA PRO A 77 4.53 12.34 -1.10
C PRO A 77 5.07 10.91 -1.10
N ALA A 78 4.24 9.95 -0.67
CA ALA A 78 4.55 8.53 -0.81
C ALA A 78 4.54 8.14 -2.29
N ALA A 79 5.50 7.31 -2.70
CA ALA A 79 5.67 6.91 -4.09
C ALA A 79 5.10 5.52 -4.38
N SER A 80 5.00 4.65 -3.36
CA SER A 80 4.56 3.26 -3.52
C SER A 80 4.14 2.64 -2.21
N GLU A 81 3.51 1.46 -2.28
CA GLU A 81 3.05 0.67 -1.12
C GLU A 81 4.18 0.36 -0.10
N LYS A 82 5.42 0.18 -0.55
CA LYS A 82 6.58 -0.07 0.33
C LYS A 82 6.90 1.09 1.28
N ASP A 83 6.34 2.26 1.01
CA ASP A 83 6.58 3.46 1.81
C ASP A 83 5.65 3.54 3.04
N PHE A 84 4.70 2.60 3.18
CA PHE A 84 3.72 2.60 4.26
C PHE A 84 3.95 1.49 5.27
N MET A 85 3.85 1.80 6.58
CA MET A 85 3.92 0.80 7.64
C MET A 85 2.81 -0.26 7.52
N ARG A 86 1.60 0.16 7.10
CA ARG A 86 0.45 -0.75 6.92
C ARG A 86 0.71 -1.89 5.95
N CYS A 87 1.65 -1.71 5.00
CA CYS A 87 2.02 -2.69 3.99
C CYS A 87 3.16 -3.63 4.43
N LEU A 88 3.72 -3.41 5.61
CA LEU A 88 4.70 -4.32 6.20
C LEU A 88 4.05 -5.66 6.56
N PRO A 89 4.83 -6.77 6.57
CA PRO A 89 4.32 -8.08 6.94
C PRO A 89 3.64 -8.07 8.32
N ASP A 90 2.48 -8.70 8.42
CA ASP A 90 1.69 -8.74 9.65
C ASP A 90 2.35 -9.51 10.80
N SER A 91 3.30 -10.40 10.45
CA SER A 91 4.12 -11.13 11.42
C SER A 91 5.15 -10.27 12.18
N LEU A 92 5.33 -8.99 11.79
CA LEU A 92 6.23 -8.10 12.51
C LEU A 92 5.68 -7.73 13.88
N ASP A 93 6.49 -7.93 14.92
CA ASP A 93 6.17 -7.54 16.29
C ASP A 93 6.54 -6.08 16.54
N ILE A 94 7.65 -5.65 15.95
CA ILE A 94 8.22 -4.34 16.21
C ILE A 94 8.68 -3.70 14.90
N VAL A 95 8.30 -2.44 14.69
CA VAL A 95 8.82 -1.58 13.65
C VAL A 95 9.50 -0.37 14.30
N ALA A 96 10.77 -0.13 13.98
CA ALA A 96 11.46 1.07 14.41
C ALA A 96 11.56 2.09 13.28
N LEU A 97 10.95 3.25 13.48
CA LEU A 97 11.10 4.40 12.63
C LEU A 97 12.47 5.04 12.86
N THR A 98 13.26 5.19 11.80
CA THR A 98 14.64 5.64 11.91
C THR A 98 14.84 7.15 11.77
N ASN A 99 13.79 7.87 11.41
CA ASN A 99 13.79 9.31 11.23
C ASN A 99 12.68 9.96 12.06
N ALA A 100 12.84 9.96 13.38
CA ALA A 100 11.83 10.45 14.33
C ALA A 100 11.49 11.95 14.14
N ASP A 101 12.38 12.73 13.54
CA ASP A 101 12.14 14.16 13.28
C ASP A 101 11.26 14.40 12.05
N ASN A 102 11.06 13.38 11.21
CA ASN A 102 10.28 13.47 9.99
C ASN A 102 9.10 12.48 10.03
N PHE A 103 8.30 12.59 11.09
CA PHE A 103 7.07 11.83 11.20
C PHE A 103 6.01 12.41 10.26
N SER A 104 5.70 11.67 9.19
CA SER A 104 4.80 12.12 8.14
C SER A 104 3.33 11.90 8.51
N ARG A 105 2.41 12.56 7.78
CA ARG A 105 0.98 12.27 7.91
C ARG A 105 0.63 10.82 7.62
N TYR A 106 1.37 10.17 6.72
CA TYR A 106 1.18 8.77 6.39
C TYR A 106 1.61 7.85 7.53
N ASP A 107 2.71 8.18 8.21
CA ASP A 107 3.09 7.47 9.45
C ASP A 107 1.99 7.59 10.51
N ALA A 108 1.40 8.79 10.66
CA ALA A 108 0.31 9.02 11.61
C ALA A 108 -0.95 8.20 11.27
N GLU A 109 -1.35 8.18 9.99
CA GLU A 109 -2.49 7.38 9.52
C GLU A 109 -2.27 5.88 9.79
N ASP A 110 -1.05 5.38 9.59
CA ASP A 110 -0.72 3.98 9.75
C ASP A 110 -0.65 3.51 11.20
N MET A 111 -0.45 4.42 12.14
CA MET A 111 -0.38 4.07 13.57
C MET A 111 -1.62 3.34 14.09
N ALA A 112 -2.82 3.70 13.61
CA ALA A 112 -4.06 3.01 13.98
C ALA A 112 -4.04 1.55 13.50
N VAL A 113 -3.66 1.32 12.25
CA VAL A 113 -3.57 -0.02 11.66
C VAL A 113 -2.52 -0.88 12.37
N MET A 114 -1.37 -0.29 12.71
CA MET A 114 -0.32 -1.01 13.44
C MET A 114 -0.78 -1.41 14.85
N ARG A 115 -1.54 -0.54 15.54
CA ARG A 115 -2.14 -0.89 16.84
C ARG A 115 -3.16 -2.03 16.71
N GLU A 116 -4.01 -2.01 15.69
CA GLU A 116 -4.96 -3.10 15.44
C GLU A 116 -4.25 -4.42 15.19
N LYS A 117 -3.16 -4.42 14.43
CA LYS A 117 -2.31 -5.58 14.20
C LYS A 117 -1.49 -6.02 15.42
N GLY A 118 -1.45 -5.22 16.48
CA GLY A 118 -0.64 -5.48 17.67
C GLY A 118 0.87 -5.30 17.46
N THR A 119 1.27 -4.63 16.37
CA THR A 119 2.65 -4.29 16.08
C THR A 119 3.06 -3.06 16.87
N LYS A 120 4.19 -3.13 17.57
CA LYS A 120 4.75 -1.99 18.31
C LYS A 120 5.54 -1.10 17.37
N VAL A 121 5.27 0.19 17.41
CA VAL A 121 6.05 1.19 16.65
C VAL A 121 6.96 1.91 17.64
N LEU A 122 8.25 1.89 17.35
CA LEU A 122 9.31 2.52 18.13
C LEU A 122 9.96 3.63 17.33
N TRP A 123 10.47 4.65 18.01
CA TRP A 123 11.28 5.71 17.42
C TRP A 123 12.74 5.47 17.75
N GLN A 124 13.57 5.51 16.72
CA GLN A 124 15.01 5.50 16.93
C GLN A 124 15.47 6.94 17.25
N VAL A 125 16.11 7.12 18.39
CA VAL A 125 16.76 8.37 18.77
C VAL A 125 18.26 8.23 18.51
N ASP A 126 18.83 9.08 17.66
CA ASP A 126 20.28 9.23 17.55
C ASP A 126 20.79 10.13 18.67
N TYR A 127 20.94 9.56 19.85
CA TYR A 127 21.46 10.28 21.02
C TYR A 127 22.92 10.72 20.80
N ALA A 128 23.73 9.89 20.17
CA ALA A 128 25.15 10.20 19.95
C ALA A 128 25.34 11.40 19.01
N GLY A 129 24.58 11.44 17.91
CA GLY A 129 24.62 12.56 16.97
C GLY A 129 24.10 13.87 17.56
N ARG A 130 23.29 13.79 18.63
CA ARG A 130 22.67 14.94 19.31
C ARG A 130 23.16 15.16 20.73
N ALA A 131 24.26 14.53 21.14
CA ALA A 131 24.74 14.58 22.51
C ALA A 131 24.93 16.01 23.03
N ALA A 132 25.41 16.94 22.22
CA ALA A 132 25.59 18.35 22.60
C ALA A 132 24.25 19.08 22.81
N GLU A 133 23.21 18.75 22.05
CA GLU A 133 21.85 19.30 22.21
C GLU A 133 21.18 18.72 23.46
N PHE A 134 21.30 17.40 23.64
CA PHE A 134 20.67 16.66 24.74
C PHE A 134 21.43 16.75 26.07
N ALA A 135 22.60 17.36 26.10
CA ALA A 135 23.27 17.71 27.37
C ALA A 135 22.45 18.71 28.21
N ASP A 136 21.58 19.47 27.58
CA ASP A 136 20.59 20.32 28.24
C ASP A 136 19.27 19.53 28.45
N ALA A 137 18.94 19.23 29.71
CA ALA A 137 17.75 18.46 30.05
C ALA A 137 16.43 19.11 29.57
N ALA A 138 16.37 20.45 29.51
CA ALA A 138 15.18 21.13 29.00
C ALA A 138 15.01 20.94 27.49
N LYS A 139 16.09 20.95 26.72
CA LYS A 139 16.05 20.68 25.29
C LYS A 139 15.69 19.23 24.99
N LEU A 140 16.24 18.29 25.75
CA LEU A 140 15.87 16.88 25.65
C LEU A 140 14.37 16.68 25.96
N GLY A 141 13.89 17.30 27.04
CA GLY A 141 12.47 17.23 27.42
C GLY A 141 11.57 17.78 26.30
N ALA A 142 11.87 18.96 25.79
CA ALA A 142 11.10 19.57 24.71
C ALA A 142 11.11 18.74 23.42
N TRP A 143 12.21 18.08 23.10
CA TRP A 143 12.30 17.17 21.96
C TRP A 143 11.43 15.93 22.17
N LEU A 144 11.52 15.29 23.34
CA LEU A 144 10.69 14.13 23.69
C LEU A 144 9.20 14.46 23.66
N ASP A 145 8.80 15.58 24.23
CA ASP A 145 7.40 16.05 24.22
C ASP A 145 6.89 16.24 22.78
N ARG A 146 7.70 16.82 21.91
CA ARG A 146 7.34 16.99 20.50
C ARG A 146 7.14 15.62 19.81
N VAL A 147 8.06 14.67 20.00
CA VAL A 147 7.97 13.33 19.40
C VAL A 147 6.74 12.60 19.94
N VAL A 148 6.51 12.62 21.24
CA VAL A 148 5.34 11.96 21.86
C VAL A 148 4.03 12.60 21.38
N SER A 149 3.96 13.93 21.30
CA SER A 149 2.76 14.66 20.87
C SER A 149 2.42 14.42 19.38
N SER A 150 3.41 14.10 18.55
CA SER A 150 3.17 13.79 17.12
C SER A 150 2.49 12.43 16.91
N VAL A 151 2.38 11.61 17.97
CA VAL A 151 1.92 10.22 17.94
C VAL A 151 0.58 10.03 18.69
N ALA A 152 0.19 11.02 19.47
CA ALA A 152 -1.04 10.99 20.26
C ALA A 152 -2.26 11.35 19.43
#